data_c4605d60c0c72c38a1c5bbd725f5241e
#
_entry.id   c4605d60c0c72c38a1c5bbd725f5241e
#
_cell.length_a   1.000
_cell.length_b   1.000
_cell.length_c   1.000
_cell.angle_alpha   90.00
_cell.angle_beta   90.00
_cell.angle_gamma   90.00
#
_symmetry.space_group_name_H-M   'P 1'
#
loop_
_entity.id
_entity.type
_entity.pdbx_description
1 polymer ?
#
loop_
_entity_poly.entity_id
_entity_poly.type
_entity_poly.pdbx_seq_one_letter_code
_entity_poly.pdbx_strand_id
1 'polypeptide(L)'
;KQAVTIDGEGVPNEAVLRCLDPRDGLASGQLRAFVGRALEVVASLFGVDELGVRLVEATHPPCPRFHVDRVLARMVITLAGQGSEYLLGEVNREKLGHGAHGLPDEESGLMAPGAKIHRVQSDRLCLFKGEAWPGNEGRGLVHRSPPPNGLRRWLMTVDLL
;
A
#
# COMPACT_ATOMS: atom_id res chain seq x y z
N LYS A 1 8.91 -9.75 4.32
CA LYS A 1 7.63 -9.75 5.04
C LYS A 1 7.93 -10.16 6.47
N GLN A 2 7.65 -9.31 7.42
CA GLN A 2 7.58 -9.70 8.83
C GLN A 2 6.09 -9.76 9.19
N ALA A 3 5.65 -10.89 9.72
CA ALA A 3 4.36 -10.98 10.37
C ALA A 3 4.48 -10.25 11.71
N VAL A 4 3.52 -9.42 12.02
CA VAL A 4 3.41 -8.74 13.30
C VAL A 4 2.17 -9.24 13.98
N THR A 5 2.37 -9.86 15.11
CA THR A 5 1.28 -10.20 16.01
C THR A 5 0.96 -8.97 16.83
N ILE A 6 -0.29 -8.57 16.88
CA ILE A 6 -0.79 -7.58 17.81
C ILE A 6 -1.22 -8.37 19.02
N ASP A 7 -0.59 -8.13 20.16
CA ASP A 7 -1.05 -8.71 21.43
C ASP A 7 -2.43 -8.15 21.81
N GLY A 8 -3.10 -8.78 22.76
CA GLY A 8 -4.47 -8.40 23.17
C GLY A 8 -4.59 -7.00 23.78
N GLU A 9 -3.49 -6.26 23.88
CA GLU A 9 -3.45 -4.86 24.32
C GLU A 9 -3.26 -3.88 23.14
N GLY A 10 -3.21 -4.40 21.88
CA GLY A 10 -3.13 -3.56 20.68
C GLY A 10 -1.73 -2.99 20.41
N VAL A 11 -0.70 -3.46 21.10
CA VAL A 11 0.67 -2.95 20.92
C VAL A 11 1.37 -3.73 19.80
N PRO A 12 1.82 -3.05 18.73
CA PRO A 12 2.56 -3.73 17.68
C PRO A 12 3.88 -4.28 18.22
N ASN A 13 4.22 -5.50 17.79
CA ASN A 13 5.49 -6.12 18.12
C ASN A 13 6.66 -5.14 17.85
N GLU A 14 7.54 -4.97 18.83
CA GLU A 14 8.72 -4.10 18.77
C GLU A 14 9.57 -4.29 17.49
N ALA A 15 9.50 -5.44 16.83
CA ALA A 15 10.23 -5.71 15.61
C ALA A 15 9.90 -4.74 14.47
N VAL A 16 8.63 -4.31 14.34
CA VAL A 16 8.23 -3.30 13.34
C VAL A 16 8.70 -1.92 13.76
N LEU A 17 8.64 -1.64 15.05
CA LEU A 17 9.04 -0.33 15.58
C LEU A 17 10.56 -0.14 15.55
N ARG A 18 11.34 -1.24 15.52
CA ARG A 18 12.81 -1.19 15.36
C ARG A 18 13.25 -0.79 13.97
N CYS A 19 12.39 -0.96 12.96
CA CYS A 19 12.68 -0.49 11.60
C CYS A 19 12.57 1.03 11.46
N LEU A 20 11.97 1.70 12.44
CA LEU A 20 11.90 3.15 12.52
C LEU A 20 13.14 3.61 13.30
N ASP A 21 14.07 4.28 12.61
CA ASP A 21 15.41 4.62 13.14
C ASP A 21 15.30 5.29 14.55
N PRO A 22 15.92 4.69 15.56
CA PRO A 22 15.85 5.21 16.95
C PRO A 22 16.67 6.50 17.15
N ARG A 23 17.45 6.94 16.15
CA ARG A 23 18.38 8.07 16.26
C ARG A 23 17.71 9.44 16.12
N ASP A 24 16.45 9.49 15.63
CA ASP A 24 15.75 10.75 15.32
C ASP A 24 14.85 11.29 16.44
N GLY A 25 15.04 10.87 17.68
CA GLY A 25 14.45 11.49 18.87
C GLY A 25 12.90 11.60 18.84
N LEU A 26 12.38 12.80 19.02
CA LEU A 26 10.93 13.09 19.13
C LEU A 26 10.14 12.72 17.87
N ALA A 27 10.72 12.89 16.69
CA ALA A 27 10.08 12.55 15.42
C ALA A 27 9.85 11.02 15.30
N SER A 28 10.77 10.21 15.82
CA SER A 28 10.61 8.76 15.87
C SER A 28 9.50 8.32 16.83
N GLY A 29 9.32 8.99 17.95
CA GLY A 29 8.24 8.72 18.91
C GLY A 29 6.86 8.99 18.34
N GLN A 30 6.69 10.10 17.62
CA GLN A 30 5.42 10.44 16.96
C GLN A 30 5.10 9.46 15.82
N LEU A 31 6.09 9.09 15.04
CA LEU A 31 5.92 8.13 13.94
C LEU A 31 5.56 6.74 14.50
N ARG A 32 6.23 6.29 15.55
CA ARG A 32 5.89 5.04 16.26
C ARG A 32 4.45 5.03 16.76
N ALA A 33 4.04 6.10 17.43
CA ALA A 33 2.67 6.24 17.94
C ALA A 33 1.64 6.28 16.80
N PHE A 34 1.96 6.92 15.67
CA PHE A 34 1.10 6.93 14.50
C PHE A 34 0.96 5.53 13.89
N VAL A 35 2.09 4.84 13.68
CA VAL A 35 2.10 3.47 13.14
C VAL A 35 1.35 2.52 14.07
N GLY A 36 1.61 2.57 15.39
CA GLY A 36 0.90 1.76 16.38
C GLY A 36 -0.61 1.93 16.27
N ARG A 37 -1.10 3.16 16.33
CA ARG A 37 -2.54 3.44 16.19
C ARG A 37 -3.11 2.98 14.84
N ALA A 38 -2.36 3.11 13.75
CA ALA A 38 -2.79 2.64 12.44
C ALA A 38 -2.99 1.12 12.43
N LEU A 39 -2.08 0.37 13.04
CA LEU A 39 -2.17 -1.09 13.15
C LEU A 39 -3.33 -1.53 14.05
N GLU A 40 -3.51 -0.88 15.21
CA GLU A 40 -4.65 -1.11 16.10
C GLU A 40 -5.99 -0.90 15.39
N VAL A 41 -6.12 0.20 14.64
CA VAL A 41 -7.32 0.50 13.86
C VAL A 41 -7.59 -0.59 12.82
N VAL A 42 -6.56 -1.04 12.11
CA VAL A 42 -6.71 -2.11 11.10
C VAL A 42 -7.14 -3.42 11.77
N ALA A 43 -6.47 -3.84 12.83
CA ALA A 43 -6.79 -5.06 13.55
C ALA A 43 -8.23 -5.04 14.09
N SER A 44 -8.61 -3.94 14.75
CA SER A 44 -9.97 -3.77 15.29
C SER A 44 -11.04 -3.72 14.19
N LEU A 45 -10.75 -3.03 13.06
CA LEU A 45 -11.70 -2.92 11.95
C LEU A 45 -12.02 -4.25 11.30
N PHE A 46 -11.03 -5.14 11.20
CA PHE A 46 -11.17 -6.43 10.53
C PHE A 46 -11.29 -7.62 11.49
N GLY A 47 -11.18 -7.39 12.80
CA GLY A 47 -11.26 -8.45 13.81
C GLY A 47 -10.17 -9.49 13.64
N VAL A 48 -8.95 -9.08 13.32
CA VAL A 48 -7.79 -9.95 13.11
C VAL A 48 -6.73 -9.71 14.18
N ASP A 49 -6.07 -10.80 14.59
CA ASP A 49 -5.01 -10.77 15.60
C ASP A 49 -3.61 -10.75 14.97
N GLU A 50 -3.52 -11.01 13.67
CA GLU A 50 -2.26 -11.04 12.93
C GLU A 50 -2.31 -10.14 11.70
N LEU A 51 -1.25 -9.35 11.52
CA LEU A 51 -1.08 -8.45 10.41
C LEU A 51 0.29 -8.66 9.74
N GLY A 52 0.32 -8.68 8.43
CA GLY A 52 1.54 -8.68 7.65
C GLY A 52 2.04 -7.27 7.38
N VAL A 53 2.98 -6.75 8.17
CA VAL A 53 3.49 -5.38 8.01
C VAL A 53 4.77 -5.37 7.18
N ARG A 54 4.85 -4.41 6.28
CA ARG A 54 6.05 -4.15 5.48
C ARG A 54 6.34 -2.66 5.45
N LEU A 55 7.52 -2.27 5.90
CA LEU A 55 8.06 -0.92 5.78
C LEU A 55 9.19 -0.93 4.75
N VAL A 56 9.14 -0.02 3.80
CA VAL A 56 10.12 0.06 2.70
C VAL A 56 10.57 1.50 2.50
N GLU A 57 11.88 1.71 2.52
CA GLU A 57 12.48 2.87 1.89
C GLU A 57 12.72 2.54 0.41
N ALA A 58 11.97 3.17 -0.45
CA ALA A 58 12.02 2.91 -1.89
C ALA A 58 12.77 4.02 -2.61
N THR A 59 13.92 3.69 -3.17
CA THR A 59 14.68 4.54 -4.11
C THR A 59 14.21 4.34 -5.56
N HIS A 60 13.55 3.22 -5.81
CA HIS A 60 12.93 2.86 -7.08
C HIS A 60 11.50 2.40 -6.83
N PRO A 61 10.57 2.55 -7.78
CA PRO A 61 9.20 2.10 -7.59
C PRO A 61 9.16 0.56 -7.49
N PRO A 62 8.73 0.00 -6.32
CA PRO A 62 8.70 -1.46 -6.14
C PRO A 62 7.72 -2.17 -7.07
N CYS A 63 6.65 -1.48 -7.45
CA CYS A 63 5.62 -1.99 -8.38
C CYS A 63 5.28 -0.89 -9.39
N PRO A 64 6.11 -0.71 -10.45
CA PRO A 64 5.99 0.41 -11.39
C PRO A 64 4.81 0.28 -12.35
N ARG A 65 4.25 -0.93 -12.49
CA ARG A 65 3.14 -1.21 -13.41
C ARG A 65 1.82 -1.25 -12.64
N PHE A 66 0.74 -0.82 -13.28
CA PHE A 66 -0.59 -1.00 -12.73
C PHE A 66 -0.92 -2.48 -12.56
N HIS A 67 -1.38 -2.83 -11.38
CA HIS A 67 -1.73 -4.19 -10.98
C HIS A 67 -2.86 -4.17 -9.95
N VAL A 68 -3.33 -5.33 -9.59
CA VAL A 68 -4.25 -5.57 -8.48
C VAL A 68 -3.59 -6.50 -7.47
N ASP A 69 -3.90 -6.29 -6.20
CA ASP A 69 -3.46 -7.19 -5.14
C ASP A 69 -4.40 -8.38 -5.00
N ARG A 70 -3.83 -9.59 -4.86
CA ARG A 70 -4.57 -10.84 -4.64
C ARG A 70 -4.70 -11.15 -3.14
N VAL A 71 -5.04 -10.12 -2.36
CA VAL A 71 -5.32 -10.21 -0.92
C VAL A 71 -6.75 -9.76 -0.67
N LEU A 72 -7.26 -9.97 0.55
CA LEU A 72 -8.56 -9.41 0.94
C LEU A 72 -8.52 -7.89 0.85
N ALA A 73 -7.62 -7.30 1.59
CA ALA A 73 -7.38 -5.86 1.57
C ALA A 73 -5.94 -5.58 1.94
N ARG A 74 -5.42 -4.47 1.46
CA ARG A 74 -4.12 -3.93 1.85
C ARG A 74 -4.28 -2.50 2.32
N MET A 75 -3.80 -2.23 3.51
CA MET A 75 -3.63 -0.86 3.97
C MET A 75 -2.32 -0.31 3.43
N VAL A 76 -2.36 0.93 2.96
CA VAL A 76 -1.20 1.60 2.38
C VAL A 76 -1.06 2.97 3.02
N ILE A 77 0.14 3.27 3.54
CA ILE A 77 0.50 4.58 4.07
C ILE A 77 1.81 5.01 3.43
N THR A 78 1.80 6.15 2.76
CA THR A 78 3.03 6.80 2.33
C THR A 78 3.47 7.78 3.41
N LEU A 79 4.50 7.42 4.16
CA LEU A 79 5.02 8.23 5.27
C LEU A 79 5.85 9.42 4.78
N ALA A 80 6.51 9.27 3.63
CA ALA A 80 7.24 10.34 2.95
C ALA A 80 7.32 10.09 1.45
N GLY A 81 7.43 11.13 0.67
CA GLY A 81 7.48 11.07 -0.79
C GLY A 81 6.10 11.02 -1.45
N GLN A 82 6.03 10.57 -2.69
CA GLN A 82 4.79 10.52 -3.46
C GLN A 82 3.92 9.31 -3.08
N GLY A 83 2.62 9.55 -2.93
CA GLY A 83 1.63 8.48 -2.70
C GLY A 83 1.47 7.54 -3.89
N SER A 84 0.91 6.36 -3.64
CA SER A 84 0.57 5.39 -4.69
C SER A 84 -0.41 6.00 -5.68
N GLU A 85 -0.29 5.60 -6.95
CA GLU A 85 -1.25 5.96 -8.00
C GLU A 85 -2.31 4.88 -8.14
N TYR A 86 -3.52 5.28 -8.48
CA TYR A 86 -4.63 4.36 -8.74
C TYR A 86 -5.50 4.88 -9.88
N LEU A 87 -6.19 3.95 -10.54
CA LEU A 87 -7.08 4.26 -11.66
C LEU A 87 -8.53 4.37 -11.19
N LEU A 88 -9.20 5.40 -11.67
CA LEU A 88 -10.66 5.51 -11.66
C LEU A 88 -11.19 5.53 -13.09
N GLY A 89 -12.33 4.87 -13.29
CA GLY A 89 -12.94 4.68 -14.58
C GLY A 89 -12.79 3.26 -15.11
N GLU A 90 -13.10 3.06 -16.36
CA GLU A 90 -13.05 1.74 -16.99
C GLU A 90 -11.61 1.35 -17.32
N VAL A 91 -11.24 0.12 -16.96
CA VAL A 91 -9.91 -0.44 -17.09
C VAL A 91 -9.97 -1.78 -17.83
N ASN A 92 -9.19 -1.92 -18.88
CA ASN A 92 -9.00 -3.21 -19.55
C ASN A 92 -8.07 -4.10 -18.72
N ARG A 93 -8.66 -4.94 -17.87
CA ARG A 93 -7.91 -5.76 -16.91
C ARG A 93 -7.04 -6.84 -17.55
N GLU A 94 -7.29 -7.22 -18.79
CA GLU A 94 -6.42 -8.14 -19.55
C GLU A 94 -5.03 -7.54 -19.82
N LYS A 95 -4.92 -6.20 -19.76
CA LYS A 95 -3.67 -5.46 -19.94
C LYS A 95 -2.91 -5.19 -18.65
N LEU A 96 -3.39 -5.69 -17.51
CA LEU A 96 -2.68 -5.52 -16.23
C LEU A 96 -1.34 -6.27 -16.20
N GLY A 97 -0.34 -5.66 -15.60
CA GLY A 97 0.97 -6.28 -15.39
C GLY A 97 1.69 -6.59 -16.70
N HIS A 98 1.81 -7.87 -17.01
CA HIS A 98 2.56 -8.33 -18.21
C HIS A 98 1.76 -8.28 -19.51
N GLY A 99 0.46 -8.02 -19.46
CA GLY A 99 -0.42 -8.00 -20.63
C GLY A 99 -0.15 -6.86 -21.64
N ALA A 100 0.75 -5.96 -21.30
CA ALA A 100 1.04 -4.75 -22.09
C ALA A 100 2.17 -4.93 -23.12
N HIS A 101 2.69 -6.14 -23.35
CA HIS A 101 3.77 -6.42 -24.31
C HIS A 101 4.97 -5.45 -24.22
N GLY A 102 5.33 -5.01 -22.99
CA GLY A 102 6.44 -4.10 -22.76
C GLY A 102 6.13 -2.60 -22.97
N LEU A 103 4.93 -2.25 -23.42
CA LEU A 103 4.51 -0.85 -23.55
C LEU A 103 4.30 -0.21 -22.18
N PRO A 104 4.49 1.11 -22.05
CA PRO A 104 4.03 1.86 -20.88
C PRO A 104 2.54 1.65 -20.63
N ASP A 105 2.10 1.74 -19.36
CA ASP A 105 0.69 1.53 -19.00
C ASP A 105 -0.24 2.49 -19.78
N GLU A 106 0.22 3.72 -19.97
CA GLU A 106 -0.51 4.78 -20.68
C GLU A 106 -0.72 4.47 -22.17
N GLU A 107 0.16 3.65 -22.77
CA GLU A 107 0.14 3.28 -24.19
C GLU A 107 -0.35 1.85 -24.44
N SER A 108 -0.54 1.09 -23.39
CA SER A 108 -0.86 -0.34 -23.45
C SER A 108 -2.31 -0.64 -23.81
N GLY A 109 -3.18 0.36 -23.80
CA GLY A 109 -4.63 0.17 -23.90
C GLY A 109 -5.26 -0.32 -22.57
N LEU A 110 -4.54 -0.18 -21.46
CA LEU A 110 -5.04 -0.48 -20.11
C LEU A 110 -6.19 0.47 -19.71
N MET A 111 -6.02 1.74 -20.01
CA MET A 111 -6.99 2.78 -19.65
C MET A 111 -7.96 3.04 -20.78
N ALA A 112 -9.27 2.89 -20.54
CA ALA A 112 -10.29 3.32 -21.48
C ALA A 112 -10.34 4.85 -21.61
N PRO A 113 -10.90 5.40 -22.70
CA PRO A 113 -11.12 6.83 -22.81
C PRO A 113 -11.88 7.39 -21.62
N GLY A 114 -11.29 8.41 -20.97
CA GLY A 114 -11.86 9.02 -19.76
C GLY A 114 -11.41 8.42 -18.43
N ALA A 115 -10.71 7.30 -18.41
CA ALA A 115 -10.04 6.80 -17.20
C ALA A 115 -8.97 7.81 -16.74
N LYS A 116 -8.86 7.98 -15.42
CA LYS A 116 -7.94 8.95 -14.82
C LYS A 116 -7.04 8.30 -13.80
N ILE A 117 -5.77 8.72 -13.83
CA ILE A 117 -4.81 8.38 -12.79
C ILE A 117 -4.99 9.37 -11.64
N HIS A 118 -5.24 8.82 -10.46
CA HIS A 118 -5.31 9.56 -9.20
C HIS A 118 -4.13 9.18 -8.32
N ARG A 119 -3.82 10.03 -7.36
CA ARG A 119 -2.75 9.79 -6.40
C ARG A 119 -3.30 9.88 -4.98
N VAL A 120 -2.94 8.89 -4.16
CA VAL A 120 -3.17 8.95 -2.73
C VAL A 120 -2.35 10.07 -2.12
N GLN A 121 -2.93 10.86 -1.23
CA GLN A 121 -2.17 11.85 -0.48
C GLN A 121 -1.20 11.14 0.48
N SER A 122 0.00 11.67 0.63
CA SER A 122 0.93 11.24 1.66
C SER A 122 0.31 11.48 3.05
N ASP A 123 0.76 10.76 4.06
CA ASP A 123 0.23 10.80 5.43
C ASP A 123 -1.22 10.30 5.63
N ARG A 124 -1.83 9.75 4.59
CA ARG A 124 -3.16 9.12 4.68
C ARG A 124 -3.07 7.61 4.76
N LEU A 125 -3.85 7.05 5.67
CA LEU A 125 -4.13 5.62 5.72
C LEU A 125 -5.19 5.30 4.66
N CYS A 126 -4.84 4.49 3.68
CA CYS A 126 -5.73 4.11 2.59
C CYS A 126 -5.95 2.61 2.58
N LEU A 127 -7.20 2.19 2.42
CA LEU A 127 -7.56 0.80 2.25
C LEU A 127 -7.71 0.50 0.75
N PHE A 128 -6.90 -0.41 0.24
CA PHE A 128 -6.98 -0.94 -1.10
C PHE A 128 -7.70 -2.29 -1.06
N LYS A 129 -8.92 -2.32 -1.54
CA LYS A 129 -9.71 -3.55 -1.62
C LYS A 129 -9.16 -4.44 -2.72
N GLY A 130 -8.76 -5.66 -2.34
CA GLY A 130 -8.10 -6.62 -3.24
C GLY A 130 -9.06 -7.55 -3.97
N GLU A 131 -8.51 -8.39 -4.83
CA GLU A 131 -9.27 -9.37 -5.62
C GLU A 131 -9.88 -10.50 -4.76
N ALA A 132 -9.21 -10.86 -3.65
CA ALA A 132 -9.69 -11.92 -2.77
C ALA A 132 -10.80 -11.48 -1.79
N TRP A 133 -11.19 -10.22 -1.82
CA TRP A 133 -12.32 -9.78 -1.02
C TRP A 133 -13.63 -10.39 -1.56
N PRO A 134 -14.45 -11.06 -0.73
CA PRO A 134 -15.68 -11.71 -1.19
C PRO A 134 -16.58 -10.76 -2.00
N GLY A 135 -16.95 -11.18 -3.20
CA GLY A 135 -17.74 -10.39 -4.14
C GLY A 135 -17.02 -9.21 -4.78
N ASN A 136 -15.68 -9.19 -4.74
CA ASN A 136 -14.84 -8.18 -5.40
C ASN A 136 -13.96 -8.76 -6.52
N GLU A 137 -14.21 -9.99 -6.93
CA GLU A 137 -13.51 -10.67 -8.02
C GLU A 137 -13.60 -9.83 -9.29
N GLY A 138 -12.46 -9.62 -9.94
CA GLY A 138 -12.37 -8.75 -11.13
C GLY A 138 -12.54 -7.24 -10.86
N ARG A 139 -12.65 -6.82 -9.58
CA ARG A 139 -12.89 -5.41 -9.19
C ARG A 139 -11.89 -4.86 -8.18
N GLY A 140 -10.82 -5.59 -7.88
CA GLY A 140 -9.74 -5.10 -7.01
C GLY A 140 -9.21 -3.74 -7.51
N LEU A 141 -8.80 -2.88 -6.60
CA LEU A 141 -8.28 -1.56 -6.95
C LEU A 141 -7.03 -1.69 -7.81
N VAL A 142 -7.09 -1.10 -9.01
CA VAL A 142 -5.94 -1.03 -9.92
C VAL A 142 -5.04 0.11 -9.48
N HIS A 143 -3.80 -0.22 -9.09
CA HIS A 143 -2.85 0.75 -8.53
C HIS A 143 -1.41 0.42 -8.88
N ARG A 144 -0.52 1.40 -8.67
CA ARG A 144 0.93 1.23 -8.85
C ARG A 144 1.74 2.15 -7.92
N SER A 145 3.02 1.90 -7.83
CA SER A 145 3.98 2.89 -7.32
C SER A 145 4.08 4.05 -8.31
N PRO A 146 4.17 5.30 -7.82
CA PRO A 146 4.34 6.46 -8.70
C PRO A 146 5.67 6.37 -9.45
N PRO A 147 5.80 7.00 -10.62
CA PRO A 147 7.08 7.16 -11.30
C PRO A 147 8.12 7.83 -10.39
N PRO A 148 9.41 7.49 -10.55
CA PRO A 148 10.47 8.08 -9.74
C PRO A 148 10.57 9.58 -10.02
N ASN A 149 10.76 10.36 -8.95
CA ASN A 149 10.94 11.82 -9.03
C ASN A 149 12.24 12.29 -8.39
N GLY A 150 13.18 11.38 -8.16
CA GLY A 150 14.46 11.65 -7.49
C GLY A 150 14.38 11.75 -5.97
N LEU A 151 13.18 11.70 -5.38
CA LEU A 151 13.00 11.73 -3.93
C LEU A 151 12.85 10.32 -3.37
N ARG A 152 13.31 10.14 -2.15
CA ARG A 152 13.07 8.91 -1.39
C ARG A 152 11.60 8.78 -1.03
N ARG A 153 11.09 7.56 -1.04
CA ARG A 153 9.73 7.23 -0.65
C ARG A 153 9.73 6.24 0.50
N TRP A 154 9.07 6.60 1.58
CA TRP A 154 8.81 5.68 2.69
C TRP A 154 7.38 5.18 2.60
N LEU A 155 7.24 3.88 2.44
CA LEU A 155 5.95 3.21 2.27
C LEU A 155 5.78 2.13 3.33
N MET A 156 4.66 2.19 4.03
CA MET A 156 4.18 1.10 4.86
C MET A 156 2.98 0.43 4.21
N THR A 157 3.00 -0.89 4.13
CA THR A 157 1.84 -1.69 3.74
C THR A 157 1.49 -2.67 4.85
N VAL A 158 0.19 -2.89 5.04
CA VAL A 158 -0.35 -3.83 6.02
C VAL A 158 -1.33 -4.74 5.32
N ASP A 159 -1.05 -6.03 5.33
CA ASP A 159 -1.90 -7.09 4.81
C ASP A 159 -2.62 -7.80 5.96
N LEU A 160 -3.89 -8.16 5.76
CA LEU A 160 -4.62 -9.06 6.64
C LEU A 160 -4.07 -10.48 6.42
N LEU A 161 -3.76 -11.21 7.49
CA LEU A 161 -3.26 -12.59 7.46
C LEU A 161 -4.35 -13.58 7.82
#